data_c6ac63216688883c32e09322a8dfc1d2
#
_entry.id   c6ac63216688883c32e09322a8dfc1d2
#
_cell.length_a   1.000
_cell.length_b   1.000
_cell.length_c   1.000
_cell.angle_alpha   90.00
_cell.angle_beta   90.00
_cell.angle_gamma   90.00
#
_symmetry.space_group_name_H-M   'P 1'
#
loop_
_entity.id
_entity.type
_entity.pdbx_description
1 polymer ?
#
loop_
_entity_poly.entity_id
_entity_poly.type
_entity_poly.pdbx_seq_one_letter_code
_entity_poly.pdbx_strand_id
1 'polypeptide(L)'
;MSELKKAAEFRRERLIRFSDCDPAGIVFYPQYFVMFNGLVEDWVNEELGIGYAKLIAEQRIGLPTVRLEADFRAVSRLGDRVILGLTVERLGTRSLTLGLHCFDQGGETRMRMHQVLVTTSLDSHRAVEIPAALREAIVRGAPKLAA
;
A
#
# COMPACT_ATOMS: atom_id res chain seq x y z
N MET A 1 19.95 4.52 1.25
CA MET A 1 18.51 4.53 1.57
C MET A 1 17.63 4.45 0.32
N SER A 2 17.83 5.32 -0.66
CA SER A 2 17.03 5.31 -1.90
C SER A 2 17.13 3.99 -2.66
N GLU A 3 18.32 3.42 -2.76
CA GLU A 3 18.52 2.13 -3.45
C GLU A 3 17.79 1.00 -2.76
N LEU A 4 17.82 0.96 -1.43
CA LEU A 4 17.14 -0.06 -0.68
C LEU A 4 15.62 0.05 -0.86
N LYS A 5 15.10 1.27 -0.87
CA LYS A 5 13.67 1.49 -1.12
C LYS A 5 13.26 1.00 -2.50
N LYS A 6 14.04 1.34 -3.53
CA LYS A 6 13.76 0.89 -4.89
C LYS A 6 13.79 -0.63 -4.99
N ALA A 7 14.81 -1.23 -4.39
CA ALA A 7 15.00 -2.66 -4.44
C ALA A 7 13.88 -3.43 -3.74
N ALA A 8 13.19 -2.80 -2.80
CA ALA A 8 12.15 -3.44 -1.99
C ALA A 8 10.72 -3.11 -2.45
N GLU A 9 10.55 -2.47 -3.60
CA GLU A 9 9.22 -2.10 -4.06
C GLU A 9 8.41 -3.32 -4.47
N PHE A 10 7.20 -3.43 -3.92
CA PHE A 10 6.22 -4.43 -4.30
C PHE A 10 5.33 -3.84 -5.40
N ARG A 11 5.23 -4.51 -6.53
CA ARG A 11 4.53 -3.99 -7.72
C ARG A 11 3.46 -4.91 -8.21
N ARG A 12 2.38 -4.30 -8.73
CA ARG A 12 1.33 -5.02 -9.46
C ARG A 12 0.86 -4.18 -10.63
N GLU A 13 0.68 -4.82 -11.77
CA GLU A 13 0.07 -4.19 -12.93
C GLU A 13 -1.44 -4.12 -12.72
N ARG A 14 -2.06 -3.04 -13.17
CA ARG A 14 -3.49 -2.86 -13.06
C ARG A 14 -4.06 -2.20 -14.30
N LEU A 15 -5.17 -2.75 -14.80
CA LEU A 15 -5.96 -2.13 -15.86
C LEU A 15 -6.89 -1.08 -15.23
N ILE A 16 -6.91 0.11 -15.81
CA ILE A 16 -7.89 1.14 -15.43
C ILE A 16 -9.22 0.78 -16.07
N ARG A 17 -10.20 0.46 -15.24
CA ARG A 17 -11.50 -0.04 -15.65
C ARG A 17 -12.53 1.07 -15.64
N PHE A 18 -13.65 0.83 -16.31
CA PHE A 18 -14.76 1.79 -16.34
C PHE A 18 -15.25 2.15 -14.93
N SER A 19 -15.28 1.17 -14.02
CA SER A 19 -15.68 1.39 -12.62
C SER A 19 -14.70 2.29 -11.84
N ASP A 20 -13.50 2.51 -12.35
CA ASP A 20 -12.52 3.40 -11.72
C ASP A 20 -12.68 4.85 -12.17
N CYS A 21 -13.47 5.10 -13.21
CA CYS A 21 -13.50 6.37 -13.91
C CYS A 21 -14.77 7.17 -13.63
N ASP A 22 -14.66 8.49 -13.81
CA ASP A 22 -15.80 9.39 -13.85
C ASP A 22 -16.25 9.61 -15.31
N PRO A 23 -17.30 10.43 -15.55
CA PRO A 23 -17.77 10.66 -16.92
C PRO A 23 -16.74 11.23 -17.89
N ALA A 24 -15.65 11.81 -17.40
CA ALA A 24 -14.55 12.31 -18.24
C ALA A 24 -13.68 11.19 -18.79
N GLY A 25 -13.88 9.94 -18.37
CA GLY A 25 -13.09 8.80 -18.82
C GLY A 25 -11.72 8.71 -18.17
N ILE A 26 -11.52 9.41 -17.07
CA ILE A 26 -10.29 9.35 -16.28
C ILE A 26 -10.61 8.88 -14.88
N VAL A 27 -9.59 8.38 -14.18
CA VAL A 27 -9.76 7.88 -12.81
C VAL A 27 -10.34 8.97 -11.92
N PHE A 28 -11.46 8.66 -11.25
CA PHE A 28 -12.02 9.48 -10.19
C PHE A 28 -11.10 9.36 -8.97
N TYR A 29 -10.58 10.47 -8.48
CA TYR A 29 -9.44 10.46 -7.56
C TYR A 29 -9.56 9.52 -6.36
N PRO A 30 -10.73 9.35 -5.69
CA PRO A 30 -10.82 8.42 -4.57
C PRO A 30 -10.57 6.97 -4.97
N GLN A 31 -10.74 6.62 -6.23
CA GLN A 31 -10.51 5.26 -6.72
C GLN A 31 -9.04 4.86 -6.62
N TYR A 32 -8.11 5.80 -6.67
CA TYR A 32 -6.71 5.48 -6.39
C TYR A 32 -6.53 4.91 -4.99
N PHE A 33 -7.26 5.44 -4.02
CA PHE A 33 -7.16 4.95 -2.64
C PHE A 33 -7.71 3.54 -2.51
N VAL A 34 -8.77 3.23 -3.24
CA VAL A 34 -9.33 1.87 -3.30
C VAL A 34 -8.32 0.92 -3.95
N MET A 35 -7.68 1.34 -5.04
CA MET A 35 -6.66 0.53 -5.72
C MET A 35 -5.48 0.26 -4.79
N PHE A 36 -4.98 1.26 -4.08
CA PHE A 36 -3.87 1.09 -3.15
C PHE A 36 -4.27 0.27 -1.93
N ASN A 37 -5.51 0.37 -1.48
CA ASN A 37 -5.99 -0.48 -0.42
C ASN A 37 -5.91 -1.96 -0.83
N GLY A 38 -6.27 -2.25 -2.08
CA GLY A 38 -6.11 -3.59 -2.65
C GLY A 38 -4.64 -4.01 -2.75
N LEU A 39 -3.77 -3.08 -3.11
CA LEU A 39 -2.34 -3.37 -3.20
C LEU A 39 -1.75 -3.71 -1.82
N VAL A 40 -2.17 -2.99 -0.78
CA VAL A 40 -1.75 -3.29 0.59
C VAL A 40 -2.23 -4.69 0.99
N GLU A 41 -3.45 -5.05 0.65
CA GLU A 41 -3.97 -6.39 0.91
C GLU A 41 -3.14 -7.45 0.20
N ASP A 42 -2.85 -7.25 -1.09
CA ASP A 42 -2.00 -8.17 -1.86
C ASP A 42 -0.61 -8.29 -1.23
N TRP A 43 -0.05 -7.19 -0.79
CA TRP A 43 1.26 -7.16 -0.13
C TRP A 43 1.26 -7.99 1.15
N VAL A 44 0.25 -7.81 2.00
CA VAL A 44 0.12 -8.57 3.24
C VAL A 44 -0.08 -10.06 2.96
N ASN A 45 -0.89 -10.39 1.97
CA ASN A 45 -1.17 -11.77 1.60
C ASN A 45 0.02 -12.46 0.93
N GLU A 46 0.59 -11.81 -0.08
CA GLU A 46 1.55 -12.45 -0.98
C GLU A 46 3.00 -12.23 -0.56
N GLU A 47 3.38 -10.98 -0.32
CA GLU A 47 4.77 -10.67 0.04
C GLU A 47 5.06 -11.04 1.48
N LEU A 48 4.18 -10.67 2.40
CA LEU A 48 4.37 -10.94 3.82
C LEU A 48 3.95 -12.36 4.21
N GLY A 49 3.03 -12.95 3.47
CA GLY A 49 2.53 -14.29 3.76
C GLY A 49 1.75 -14.39 5.06
N ILE A 50 1.26 -13.27 5.57
CA ILE A 50 0.51 -13.24 6.85
C ILE A 50 -0.94 -13.69 6.65
N GLY A 51 -1.55 -13.30 5.53
CA GLY A 51 -2.97 -13.51 5.29
C GLY A 51 -3.80 -12.43 5.96
N TYR A 52 -4.35 -11.52 5.15
CA TYR A 52 -5.11 -10.38 5.68
C TYR A 52 -6.37 -10.84 6.42
N ALA A 53 -7.04 -11.87 5.91
CA ALA A 53 -8.22 -12.42 6.57
C ALA A 53 -7.90 -12.96 7.98
N LYS A 54 -6.76 -13.61 8.12
CA LYS A 54 -6.31 -14.11 9.43
C LYS A 54 -5.96 -12.98 10.39
N LEU A 55 -5.29 -11.97 9.86
CA LEU A 55 -4.93 -10.79 10.65
C LEU A 55 -6.17 -10.15 11.27
N ILE A 56 -7.23 -9.99 10.47
CA ILE A 56 -8.48 -9.37 10.91
C ILE A 56 -9.30 -10.33 11.79
N ALA A 57 -9.53 -11.55 11.32
CA ALA A 57 -10.49 -12.46 11.97
C ALA A 57 -9.91 -13.21 13.15
N GLU A 58 -8.67 -13.63 13.08
CA GLU A 58 -8.04 -14.43 14.13
C GLU A 58 -7.21 -13.59 15.09
N GLN A 59 -6.30 -12.78 14.56
CA GLN A 59 -5.43 -11.97 15.40
C GLN A 59 -6.11 -10.69 15.89
N ARG A 60 -7.22 -10.32 15.28
CA ARG A 60 -8.00 -9.14 15.63
C ARG A 60 -7.16 -7.87 15.60
N ILE A 61 -6.37 -7.74 14.54
CA ILE A 61 -5.53 -6.56 14.30
C ILE A 61 -6.00 -5.87 13.04
N GLY A 62 -6.25 -4.57 13.14
CA GLY A 62 -6.57 -3.72 12.00
C GLY A 62 -5.40 -2.81 11.65
N LEU A 63 -5.43 -2.30 10.43
CA LEU A 63 -4.43 -1.38 9.92
C LEU A 63 -5.12 -0.08 9.44
N PRO A 64 -5.78 0.65 10.33
CA PRO A 64 -6.42 1.91 9.93
C PRO A 64 -5.39 2.93 9.48
N THR A 65 -5.81 3.75 8.54
CA THR A 65 -5.02 4.89 8.07
C THR A 65 -5.26 6.06 9.00
N VAL A 66 -4.18 6.63 9.54
CA VAL A 66 -4.27 7.79 10.42
C VAL A 66 -3.78 9.08 9.76
N ARG A 67 -3.02 8.96 8.67
CA ARG A 67 -2.53 10.10 7.91
C ARG A 67 -2.32 9.70 6.47
N LEU A 68 -2.64 10.60 5.56
CA LEU A 68 -2.49 10.36 4.14
C LEU A 68 -2.14 11.68 3.45
N GLU A 69 -1.07 11.67 2.66
CA GLU A 69 -0.68 12.78 1.80
C GLU A 69 -0.61 12.26 0.37
N ALA A 70 -1.28 12.94 -0.55
CA ALA A 70 -1.35 12.49 -1.93
C ALA A 70 -1.10 13.65 -2.90
N ASP A 71 -0.36 13.36 -3.96
CA ASP A 71 -0.11 14.26 -5.07
C ASP A 71 -0.58 13.63 -6.36
N PHE A 72 -1.39 14.34 -7.11
CA PHE A 72 -1.92 13.89 -8.40
C PHE A 72 -1.14 14.61 -9.49
N ARG A 73 -0.43 13.85 -10.33
CA ARG A 73 0.52 14.40 -11.30
C ARG A 73 0.03 14.37 -12.73
N ALA A 74 -0.65 13.29 -13.12
CA ALA A 74 -1.15 13.11 -14.47
C ALA A 74 -2.40 12.24 -14.43
N VAL A 75 -3.25 12.36 -15.44
CA VAL A 75 -4.48 11.58 -15.50
C VAL A 75 -4.19 10.14 -15.95
N SER A 76 -5.00 9.22 -15.43
CA SER A 76 -5.04 7.85 -15.92
C SER A 76 -6.38 7.67 -16.63
N ARG A 77 -6.33 7.11 -17.83
CA ARG A 77 -7.51 6.98 -18.70
C ARG A 77 -8.07 5.57 -18.68
N LEU A 78 -9.36 5.48 -18.96
CA LEU A 78 -10.01 4.19 -19.17
C LEU A 78 -9.21 3.36 -20.18
N GLY A 79 -8.87 2.14 -19.78
CA GLY A 79 -8.12 1.23 -20.63
C GLY A 79 -6.61 1.30 -20.46
N ASP A 80 -6.09 2.30 -19.74
CA ASP A 80 -4.65 2.36 -19.45
C ASP A 80 -4.23 1.18 -18.58
N ARG A 81 -3.02 0.69 -18.83
CA ARG A 81 -2.36 -0.26 -17.94
C ARG A 81 -1.32 0.50 -17.15
N VAL A 82 -1.51 0.52 -15.84
CA VAL A 82 -0.62 1.21 -14.91
C VAL A 82 0.04 0.21 -13.99
N ILE A 83 1.08 0.66 -13.32
CA ILE A 83 1.79 -0.12 -12.32
C ILE A 83 1.57 0.57 -10.97
N LEU A 84 1.15 -0.22 -9.99
CA LEU A 84 1.02 0.24 -8.61
C LEU A 84 2.22 -0.28 -7.83
N GLY A 85 2.90 0.61 -7.12
CA GLY A 85 4.08 0.27 -6.34
C GLY A 85 3.90 0.62 -4.87
N LEU A 86 4.46 -0.21 -4.01
CA LEU A 86 4.43 -0.05 -2.56
C LEU A 86 5.83 -0.24 -1.99
N THR A 87 6.28 0.72 -1.19
CA THR A 87 7.52 0.62 -0.43
C THR A 87 7.23 0.89 1.03
N VAL A 88 8.00 0.26 1.92
CA VAL A 88 7.97 0.57 3.34
C VAL A 88 8.97 1.69 3.58
N GLU A 89 8.47 2.84 4.00
CA GLU A 89 9.31 4.01 4.25
C GLU A 89 9.77 4.08 5.70
N ARG A 90 8.92 3.63 6.61
CA ARG A 90 9.25 3.66 8.03
C ARG A 90 8.49 2.57 8.77
N LEU A 91 9.17 1.89 9.68
CA LEU A 91 8.57 0.89 10.55
C LEU A 91 8.81 1.35 11.99
N GLY A 92 7.76 1.88 12.62
CA GLY A 92 7.79 2.33 14.01
C GLY A 92 7.35 1.25 14.98
N THR A 93 7.09 1.62 16.21
CA THR A 93 6.63 0.69 17.25
C THR A 93 5.18 0.25 17.00
N ARG A 94 4.32 1.22 16.68
CA ARG A 94 2.89 1.01 16.43
C ARG A 94 2.46 1.47 15.06
N SER A 95 3.34 2.13 14.32
CA SER A 95 3.01 2.74 13.05
C SER A 95 3.87 2.21 11.93
N LEU A 96 3.32 2.26 10.73
CA LEU A 96 3.95 1.83 9.50
C LEU A 96 3.68 2.91 8.46
N THR A 97 4.73 3.44 7.86
CA THR A 97 4.58 4.42 6.78
C THR A 97 4.91 3.76 5.46
N LEU A 98 3.97 3.84 4.54
CA LEU A 98 4.10 3.29 3.19
C LEU A 98 4.21 4.42 2.17
N GLY A 99 5.07 4.23 1.19
CA GLY A 99 5.08 5.02 -0.03
C GLY A 99 4.36 4.24 -1.12
N LEU A 100 3.37 4.87 -1.72
CA LEU A 100 2.56 4.25 -2.76
C LEU A 100 2.54 5.15 -3.98
N HIS A 101 2.66 4.55 -5.16
CA HIS A 101 2.56 5.35 -6.38
C HIS A 101 1.99 4.54 -7.53
N CYS A 102 1.36 5.27 -8.43
CA CYS A 102 0.83 4.76 -9.68
C CYS A 102 1.63 5.41 -10.81
N PHE A 103 2.14 4.61 -11.72
CA PHE A 103 2.91 5.11 -12.85
C PHE A 103 2.61 4.28 -14.10
N ASP A 104 2.88 4.83 -15.26
CA ASP A 104 2.65 4.10 -16.49
C ASP A 104 3.84 3.20 -16.84
N GLN A 105 3.72 2.46 -17.94
CA GLN A 105 4.75 1.54 -18.40
C GLN A 105 6.06 2.24 -18.77
N GLY A 106 5.98 3.51 -19.13
CA GLY A 106 7.14 4.34 -19.43
C GLY A 106 7.77 4.99 -18.20
N GLY A 107 7.17 4.81 -17.02
CA GLY A 107 7.68 5.36 -15.77
C GLY A 107 7.11 6.72 -15.39
N GLU A 108 6.14 7.26 -16.15
CA GLU A 108 5.52 8.53 -15.80
C GLU A 108 4.61 8.36 -14.58
N THR A 109 4.89 9.15 -13.56
CA THR A 109 4.09 9.13 -12.33
C THR A 109 2.71 9.74 -12.58
N ARG A 110 1.67 8.99 -12.27
CA ARG A 110 0.28 9.44 -12.35
C ARG A 110 -0.18 10.04 -11.03
N MET A 111 0.15 9.38 -9.92
CA MET A 111 -0.07 9.91 -8.59
C MET A 111 0.85 9.20 -7.60
N ARG A 112 1.03 9.83 -6.46
CA ARG A 112 1.93 9.35 -5.41
C ARG A 112 1.34 9.70 -4.07
N MET A 113 1.48 8.81 -3.09
CA MET A 113 1.02 9.12 -1.74
C MET A 113 1.92 8.50 -0.67
N HIS A 114 1.86 9.11 0.50
CA HIS A 114 2.43 8.57 1.73
C HIS A 114 1.28 8.27 2.68
N GLN A 115 1.28 7.07 3.23
CA GLN A 115 0.19 6.60 4.08
C GLN A 115 0.76 6.09 5.38
N VAL A 116 0.23 6.59 6.49
CA VAL A 116 0.61 6.11 7.82
C VAL A 116 -0.51 5.22 8.34
N LEU A 117 -0.16 3.98 8.63
CA LEU A 117 -1.05 2.98 9.23
C LEU A 117 -0.62 2.77 10.68
N VAL A 118 -1.58 2.46 11.53
CA VAL A 118 -1.30 2.15 12.94
C VAL A 118 -1.94 0.81 13.25
N THR A 119 -1.15 -0.12 13.82
CA THR A 119 -1.72 -1.40 14.25
C THR A 119 -2.64 -1.16 15.43
N THR A 120 -3.86 -1.67 15.30
CA THR A 120 -4.95 -1.39 16.23
C THR A 120 -5.62 -2.68 16.61
N SER A 121 -5.92 -2.85 17.89
CA SER A 121 -6.76 -3.95 18.33
C SER A 121 -8.19 -3.72 17.85
N LEU A 122 -8.77 -4.68 17.17
CA LEU A 122 -10.17 -4.62 16.73
C LEU A 122 -11.14 -4.86 17.88
N ASP A 123 -10.64 -5.34 19.00
CA ASP A 123 -11.48 -5.54 20.20
C ASP A 123 -11.57 -4.27 21.04
N SER A 124 -10.47 -3.56 21.25
CA SER A 124 -10.44 -2.34 22.05
C SER A 124 -10.48 -1.06 21.22
N HIS A 125 -10.18 -1.15 19.92
CA HIS A 125 -10.01 -0.01 19.00
C HIS A 125 -8.91 0.94 19.44
N ARG A 126 -7.90 0.42 20.14
CA ARG A 126 -6.74 1.18 20.58
C ARG A 126 -5.50 0.73 19.83
N ALA A 127 -4.57 1.66 19.66
CA ALA A 127 -3.28 1.34 19.05
C ALA A 127 -2.53 0.33 19.90
N VAL A 128 -1.93 -0.65 19.25
CA VAL A 128 -1.10 -1.66 19.90
C VAL A 128 0.24 -1.75 19.15
N GLU A 129 1.23 -2.33 19.80
CA GLU A 129 2.50 -2.57 19.14
C GLU A 129 2.30 -3.48 17.92
N ILE A 130 3.07 -3.25 16.88
CA ILE A 130 3.04 -4.12 15.71
C ILE A 130 3.36 -5.53 16.17
N PRO A 131 2.47 -6.51 15.94
CA PRO A 131 2.73 -7.89 16.35
C PRO A 131 4.07 -8.39 15.81
N ALA A 132 4.78 -9.17 16.62
CA ALA A 132 6.12 -9.65 16.27
C ALA A 132 6.16 -10.36 14.92
N ALA A 133 5.17 -11.22 14.65
CA ALA A 133 5.12 -11.96 13.38
C ALA A 133 4.94 -11.02 12.19
N LEU A 134 4.14 -9.97 12.33
CA LEU A 134 3.93 -8.98 11.29
C LEU A 134 5.21 -8.17 11.07
N ARG A 135 5.84 -7.73 12.15
CA ARG A 135 7.11 -7.00 12.08
C ARG A 135 8.19 -7.81 11.38
N GLU A 136 8.34 -9.06 11.78
CA GLU A 136 9.32 -9.96 11.17
C GLU A 136 9.03 -10.18 9.69
N ALA A 137 7.77 -10.33 9.32
CA ALA A 137 7.37 -10.50 7.93
C ALA A 137 7.71 -9.25 7.11
N ILE A 138 7.46 -8.05 7.65
CA ILE A 138 7.79 -6.80 6.97
C ILE A 138 9.30 -6.70 6.75
N VAL A 139 10.10 -6.98 7.75
CA VAL A 139 11.55 -6.93 7.64
C VAL A 139 12.06 -7.99 6.66
N ARG A 140 11.53 -9.22 6.75
CA ARG A 140 11.94 -10.33 5.87
C ARG A 140 11.45 -10.12 4.45
N GLY A 141 10.22 -9.64 4.27
CA GLY A 141 9.64 -9.38 2.96
C GLY A 141 10.32 -8.23 2.23
N ALA A 142 11.10 -7.42 2.94
CA ALA A 142 11.91 -6.37 2.37
C ALA A 142 13.40 -6.65 2.67
N PRO A 143 13.93 -7.82 2.30
CA PRO A 143 15.30 -8.19 2.66
C PRO A 143 16.35 -7.23 2.10
N LYS A 144 16.01 -6.55 1.03
CA LYS A 144 16.89 -5.56 0.41
C LYS A 144 16.98 -4.29 1.23
N LEU A 145 15.96 -4.01 2.07
CA LEU A 145 16.01 -2.92 3.03
C LEU A 145 16.89 -3.28 4.22
N ALA A 146 16.89 -4.55 4.60
CA ALA A 146 17.69 -5.04 5.72
C ALA A 146 19.16 -5.19 5.33
N ALA A 147 19.43 -5.42 4.06
CA ALA A 147 20.80 -5.55 3.57
C ALA A 147 21.42 -4.17 3.41
#